data_9cb79028ef2df1074a3e292d3af57607
#
_entry.id   9cb79028ef2df1074a3e292d3af57607
#
_cell.length_a   1.000
_cell.length_b   1.000
_cell.length_c   1.000
_cell.angle_alpha   90.00
_cell.angle_beta   90.00
_cell.angle_gamma   90.00
#
_symmetry.space_group_name_H-M   'P 1'
#
loop_
_entity.id
_entity.type
_entity.pdbx_description
1 polymer ?
#
loop_
_entity_poly.entity_id
_entity_poly.type
_entity_poly.pdbx_seq_one_letter_code
_entity_poly.pdbx_strand_id
1 'polypeptide(L)'
;MQDKAYIIEIATYNKGKLTDESGFIPKCYMSKDLVVKAVRRKSKKIFDNLPKALKPRIQISYSNEAIFKGKVRIYFKNGYTEIKPFEVDIIKDEIDGD
;
A
#
# COMPACT_ATOMS: atom_id res chain seq x y z
N MET A 1 16.36 7.83 -20.85
CA MET A 1 16.38 6.56 -20.09
C MET A 1 15.23 6.54 -19.09
N GLN A 2 14.53 5.44 -19.01
CA GLN A 2 13.43 5.27 -18.07
C GLN A 2 13.89 4.41 -16.89
N ASP A 3 13.66 4.92 -15.71
CA ASP A 3 13.84 4.15 -14.49
C ASP A 3 12.48 3.76 -13.95
N LYS A 4 12.45 2.67 -13.20
CA LYS A 4 11.24 2.22 -12.54
C LYS A 4 11.24 2.68 -11.09
N ALA A 5 10.10 3.11 -10.63
CA ALA A 5 9.86 3.43 -9.24
C ALA A 5 8.54 2.81 -8.81
N TYR A 6 8.26 2.84 -7.52
CA TYR A 6 7.06 2.24 -6.96
C TYR A 6 6.40 3.23 -6.01
N ILE A 7 5.08 3.33 -6.11
CA ILE A 7 4.27 4.14 -5.20
C ILE A 7 3.25 3.23 -4.52
N ILE A 8 2.67 3.72 -3.43
CA ILE A 8 1.69 2.95 -2.66
C ILE A 8 0.37 3.70 -2.62
N GLU A 9 -0.70 3.00 -2.94
CA GLU A 9 -2.06 3.48 -2.73
C GLU A 9 -2.66 2.79 -1.51
N ILE A 10 -3.33 3.56 -0.66
CA ILE A 10 -4.11 3.04 0.46
C ILE A 10 -5.56 3.43 0.23
N ALA A 11 -6.45 2.45 0.30
CA ALA A 11 -7.87 2.68 0.17
C ALA A 11 -8.59 2.02 1.33
N THR A 12 -9.30 2.81 2.13
CA THR A 12 -10.07 2.29 3.26
C THR A 12 -11.55 2.39 2.94
N TYR A 13 -12.23 1.26 3.06
CA TYR A 13 -13.66 1.15 2.82
C TYR A 13 -14.37 0.88 4.15
N ASN A 14 -15.42 1.64 4.40
CA ASN A 14 -16.27 1.46 5.57
C ASN A 14 -17.72 1.33 5.10
N LYS A 15 -18.35 0.20 5.40
CA LYS A 15 -19.72 -0.12 4.95
C LYS A 15 -19.87 0.02 3.43
N GLY A 16 -18.86 -0.42 2.69
CA GLY A 16 -18.86 -0.41 1.23
C GLY A 16 -18.53 0.93 0.59
N LYS A 17 -18.21 1.95 1.39
CA LYS A 17 -17.87 3.29 0.87
C LYS A 17 -16.42 3.63 1.13
N LEU A 18 -15.78 4.24 0.12
CA LEU A 18 -14.43 4.73 0.24
C LEU A 18 -14.39 5.90 1.23
N THR A 19 -13.43 5.86 2.15
CA THR A 19 -13.27 6.93 3.15
C THR A 19 -12.33 8.03 2.65
N ASP A 20 -12.37 9.18 3.32
CA ASP A 20 -11.52 10.33 2.98
C ASP A 20 -10.04 10.09 3.29
N GLU A 21 -9.72 9.06 4.06
CA GLU A 21 -8.34 8.70 4.38
C GLU A 21 -7.63 7.98 3.23
N SER A 22 -8.35 7.70 2.15
CA SER A 22 -7.80 6.97 1.01
C SER A 22 -6.99 7.90 0.12
N GLY A 23 -5.93 7.36 -0.48
CA GLY A 23 -5.10 8.11 -1.41
C GLY A 23 -3.73 7.48 -1.61
N PHE A 24 -2.90 8.16 -2.39
CA PHE A 24 -1.53 7.74 -2.62
C PHE A 24 -0.62 8.29 -1.53
N ILE A 25 0.33 7.46 -1.08
CA ILE A 25 1.37 7.91 -0.18
C ILE A 25 2.33 8.79 -0.98
N PRO A 26 2.65 10.02 -0.52
CA PRO A 26 3.52 10.92 -1.27
C PRO A 26 5.00 10.54 -1.11
N LYS A 27 5.34 9.34 -1.56
CA LYS A 27 6.70 8.83 -1.51
C LYS A 27 6.91 7.81 -2.61
N CYS A 28 8.05 7.90 -3.30
CA CYS A 28 8.47 6.93 -4.29
C CYS A 28 9.53 6.01 -3.73
N TYR A 29 9.43 4.73 -4.04
CA TYR A 29 10.40 3.71 -3.67
C TYR A 29 11.14 3.25 -4.93
N MET A 30 12.45 3.19 -4.87
CA MET A 30 13.26 2.93 -6.05
C MET A 30 13.53 1.46 -6.32
N SER A 31 13.06 0.56 -5.46
CA SER A 31 13.21 -0.88 -5.70
C SER A 31 12.00 -1.65 -5.19
N LYS A 32 11.83 -2.86 -5.74
CA LYS A 32 10.79 -3.79 -5.30
C LYS A 32 10.91 -4.12 -3.82
N ASP A 33 12.13 -4.36 -3.35
CA ASP A 33 12.36 -4.70 -1.95
C ASP A 33 11.94 -3.58 -1.02
N LEU A 34 12.24 -2.34 -1.39
CA LEU A 34 11.88 -1.18 -0.57
C LEU A 34 10.36 -0.98 -0.50
N VAL A 35 9.66 -1.11 -1.62
CA VAL A 35 8.20 -0.94 -1.61
C VAL A 35 7.51 -2.07 -0.85
N VAL A 36 8.01 -3.30 -0.97
CA VAL A 36 7.46 -4.44 -0.24
C VAL A 36 7.64 -4.26 1.27
N LYS A 37 8.82 -3.82 1.69
CA LYS A 37 9.07 -3.51 3.11
C LYS A 37 8.16 -2.40 3.62
N ALA A 38 7.93 -1.39 2.79
CA ALA A 38 7.04 -0.29 3.15
C ALA A 38 5.59 -0.74 3.27
N VAL A 39 5.12 -1.59 2.35
CA VAL A 39 3.77 -2.16 2.44
C VAL A 39 3.61 -3.00 3.70
N ARG A 40 4.61 -3.81 4.05
CA ARG A 40 4.59 -4.61 5.28
C ARG A 40 4.51 -3.72 6.52
N ARG A 41 5.32 -2.67 6.59
CA ARG A 41 5.31 -1.75 7.74
C ARG A 41 3.97 -1.02 7.86
N LYS A 42 3.42 -0.56 6.73
CA LYS A 42 2.12 0.11 6.72
C LYS A 42 1.01 -0.85 7.17
N SER A 43 1.03 -2.08 6.65
CA SER A 43 0.04 -3.10 7.03
C SER A 43 0.07 -3.38 8.53
N LYS A 44 1.27 -3.55 9.08
CA LYS A 44 1.44 -3.79 10.51
C LYS A 44 0.97 -2.59 11.33
N LYS A 45 1.33 -1.39 10.92
CA LYS A 45 0.94 -0.18 11.63
C LYS A 45 -0.58 0.00 11.64
N ILE A 46 -1.23 -0.21 10.50
CA ILE A 46 -2.68 -0.12 10.40
C ILE A 46 -3.34 -1.18 11.30
N PHE A 47 -2.85 -2.42 11.23
CA PHE A 47 -3.37 -3.50 12.06
C PHE A 47 -3.20 -3.21 13.55
N ASP A 48 -2.03 -2.76 13.96
CA ASP A 48 -1.74 -2.48 15.38
C ASP A 48 -2.57 -1.32 15.92
N ASN A 49 -2.94 -0.37 15.07
CA ASN A 49 -3.74 0.79 15.46
C ASN A 49 -5.24 0.50 15.48
N LEU A 50 -5.69 -0.65 14.98
CA LEU A 50 -7.09 -1.01 15.07
C LEU A 50 -7.49 -1.26 16.52
N PRO A 51 -8.68 -0.79 16.96
CA PRO A 51 -9.21 -1.15 18.28
C PRO A 51 -9.32 -2.67 18.42
N LYS A 52 -9.10 -3.20 19.62
CA LYS A 52 -9.17 -4.64 19.86
C LYS A 52 -10.47 -5.28 19.35
N ALA A 53 -11.58 -4.59 19.49
CA ALA A 53 -12.88 -5.08 19.05
C ALA A 53 -12.99 -5.23 17.53
N LEU A 54 -12.14 -4.55 16.77
CA LEU A 54 -12.15 -4.57 15.32
C LEU A 54 -11.05 -5.44 14.72
N LYS A 55 -10.05 -5.86 15.53
CA LYS A 55 -8.94 -6.67 15.01
C LYS A 55 -9.41 -8.04 14.56
N PRO A 56 -8.98 -8.48 13.36
CA PRO A 56 -9.25 -9.85 12.95
C PRO A 56 -8.51 -10.82 13.86
N ARG A 57 -9.07 -12.03 14.03
CA ARG A 57 -8.49 -13.05 14.90
C ARG A 57 -7.22 -13.68 14.30
N ILE A 58 -7.05 -13.57 13.02
CA ILE A 58 -5.94 -14.19 12.29
C ILE A 58 -4.91 -13.13 11.96
N GLN A 59 -3.66 -13.40 12.35
CA GLN A 59 -2.56 -12.54 11.96
C GLN A 59 -2.31 -12.70 10.45
N ILE A 60 -2.30 -11.58 9.74
CA ILE A 60 -2.13 -11.59 8.30
C ILE A 60 -0.64 -11.75 7.99
N SER A 61 -0.31 -12.81 7.25
CA SER A 61 1.05 -13.04 6.76
C SER A 61 1.01 -13.06 5.24
N TYR A 62 1.82 -12.22 4.61
CA TYR A 62 1.89 -12.15 3.16
C TYR A 62 3.32 -12.40 2.68
N SER A 63 3.47 -13.20 1.62
CA SER A 63 4.76 -13.34 0.97
C SER A 63 5.11 -12.05 0.21
N ASN A 64 6.40 -11.83 -0.01
CA ASN A 64 6.85 -10.66 -0.77
C ASN A 64 6.28 -10.65 -2.18
N GLU A 65 6.18 -11.82 -2.80
CA GLU A 65 5.62 -11.93 -4.14
C GLU A 65 4.13 -11.58 -4.18
N ALA A 66 3.36 -12.04 -3.22
CA ALA A 66 1.94 -11.73 -3.14
C ALA A 66 1.71 -10.23 -2.93
N ILE A 67 2.54 -9.59 -2.11
CA ILE A 67 2.48 -8.14 -1.91
C ILE A 67 2.77 -7.40 -3.22
N PHE A 68 3.82 -7.81 -3.91
CA PHE A 68 4.28 -7.11 -5.11
C PHE A 68 3.30 -7.25 -6.28
N LYS A 69 2.75 -8.45 -6.48
CA LYS A 69 1.85 -8.74 -7.61
C LYS A 69 0.39 -8.38 -7.37
N GLY A 70 0.01 -8.09 -6.15
CA GLY A 70 -1.38 -7.89 -5.80
C GLY A 70 -1.59 -6.74 -4.85
N LYS A 71 -2.40 -6.99 -3.86
CA LYS A 71 -2.71 -6.03 -2.83
C LYS A 71 -2.88 -6.74 -1.49
N VAL A 72 -2.61 -6.00 -0.42
CA VAL A 72 -2.82 -6.46 0.94
C VAL A 72 -4.15 -5.91 1.43
N ARG A 73 -5.00 -6.74 1.98
CA ARG A 73 -6.25 -6.32 2.62
C ARG A 73 -6.20 -6.60 4.10
N ILE A 74 -6.59 -5.60 4.88
CA ILE A 74 -6.74 -5.73 6.32
C ILE A 74 -8.22 -5.54 6.61
N TYR A 75 -8.88 -6.62 7.03
CA TYR A 75 -10.31 -6.60 7.31
C TYR A 75 -10.58 -6.16 8.74
N PHE A 76 -11.62 -5.38 8.92
CA PHE A 76 -12.16 -5.05 10.23
C PHE A 76 -13.69 -5.19 10.18
N LYS A 77 -14.34 -4.97 11.31
CA LYS A 77 -15.76 -5.30 11.48
C LYS A 77 -16.68 -4.74 10.38
N ASN A 78 -16.47 -3.50 9.98
CA ASN A 78 -17.37 -2.81 9.05
C ASN A 78 -16.75 -2.50 7.68
N GLY A 79 -15.58 -3.08 7.39
CA GLY A 79 -14.91 -2.77 6.13
C GLY A 79 -13.52 -3.38 6.04
N TYR A 80 -12.68 -2.75 5.25
CA TYR A 80 -11.31 -3.20 5.06
C TYR A 80 -10.45 -2.05 4.53
N THR A 81 -9.14 -2.20 4.72
CA THR A 81 -8.14 -1.32 4.11
C THR A 81 -7.34 -2.12 3.10
N GLU A 82 -7.22 -1.60 1.89
CA GLU A 82 -6.37 -2.16 0.84
C GLU A 82 -5.09 -1.34 0.72
N ILE A 83 -3.97 -2.03 0.62
CA ILE A 83 -2.67 -1.41 0.37
C ILE A 83 -2.11 -2.03 -0.89
N LYS A 84 -1.88 -1.22 -1.90
CA LYS A 84 -1.47 -1.70 -3.22
C LYS A 84 -0.23 -0.95 -3.71
N PRO A 85 0.86 -1.67 -4.03
CA PRO A 85 1.99 -1.05 -4.71
C PRO A 85 1.73 -0.94 -6.20
N PHE A 86 2.20 0.15 -6.80
CA PHE A 86 2.13 0.37 -8.23
C PHE A 86 3.52 0.65 -8.78
N GLU A 87 3.80 0.06 -9.93
CA GLU A 87 5.01 0.37 -10.67
C GLU A 87 4.74 1.59 -11.55
N VAL A 88 5.65 2.55 -11.51
CA VAL A 88 5.57 3.76 -12.31
C VAL A 88 6.90 3.99 -13.02
N ASP A 89 6.84 4.57 -14.21
CA ASP A 89 8.04 4.91 -14.97
C ASP A 89 8.47 6.33 -14.65
N ILE A 90 9.76 6.51 -14.45
CA ILE A 90 10.36 7.83 -14.29
C ILE A 90 11.07 8.17 -15.59
N ILE A 91 10.63 9.23 -16.25
CA ILE A 91 11.25 9.70 -17.49
C ILE A 91 12.10 10.90 -17.16
N LYS A 92 13.40 10.70 -16.96
CA LYS A 92 14.31 11.76 -16.55
C LYS A 92 14.56 12.80 -17.63
N ASP A 93 14.56 12.38 -18.86
CA ASP A 93 14.90 13.26 -19.98
C ASP A 93 13.88 14.37 -20.20
N GLU A 94 12.64 14.14 -19.82
CA GLU A 94 11.59 15.15 -19.95
C GLU A 94 11.71 16.27 -18.92
N ILE A 95 12.41 16.02 -17.82
CA ILE A 95 12.59 17.01 -16.76
C ILE A 95 13.59 18.07 -17.18
N ASP A 96 14.58 17.68 -17.96
CA ASP A 96 15.67 18.54 -18.38
C ASP A 96 15.36 19.29 -19.68
N GLY A 97 14.24 19.04 -20.26
CA GLY A 97 13.87 19.60 -21.52
C GLY A 97 13.85 21.08 -21.55
N ASP A 98 14.49 21.55 -21.46
CA ASP A 98 14.49 22.69 -21.68
C ASP A 98 14.95 23.47 -21.83
#